data_0f6f2f557519dda1a1ba0c01c9736424
#
_entry.id   0f6f2f557519dda1a1ba0c01c9736424
#
_cell.length_a   1.000
_cell.length_b   1.000
_cell.length_c   1.000
_cell.angle_alpha   90.00
_cell.angle_beta   90.00
_cell.angle_gamma   90.00
#
_symmetry.space_group_name_H-M   'P 1'
#
loop_
_entity.id
_entity.type
_entity.pdbx_description
1 polymer ?
#
loop_
_entity_poly.entity_id
_entity_poly.type
_entity_poly.pdbx_seq_one_letter_code
_entity_poly.pdbx_strand_id
1 'polypeptide(L)'
;VNGFDQDYFMYGEDIDLSYKLEKAGCKNYYLGNVTTLHYKGESTTKNKIYLQRFYGAMTIFYKKHFTTNFLMDSAIKCMVWLKTNLFSHSGNHRPKTNQIKAGYIMTEDLALFSKISAVIDVPLKATSKSIFQDTLHSNTLFVFDAAYMSYDQIFTVMKQLQGLGNHFRIRP
;
A
#
# COMPACT_ATOMS: atom_id res chain seq x y z
N VAL A 1 -10.69 8.27 25.56
CA VAL A 1 -10.36 8.48 24.16
C VAL A 1 -11.52 8.00 23.30
N ASN A 2 -12.18 8.88 22.56
CA ASN A 2 -13.43 8.57 21.84
C ASN A 2 -13.20 7.89 20.46
N GLY A 3 -12.14 7.09 20.31
CA GLY A 3 -11.82 6.42 19.07
C GLY A 3 -11.32 7.35 17.96
N PHE A 4 -11.53 6.95 16.70
CA PHE A 4 -11.17 7.74 15.54
C PHE A 4 -12.03 9.00 15.44
N ASP A 5 -11.38 10.11 15.11
CA ASP A 5 -12.02 11.40 14.98
C ASP A 5 -12.58 11.59 13.56
N GLN A 6 -13.85 11.91 13.44
CA GLN A 6 -14.58 11.99 12.17
C GLN A 6 -14.20 13.22 11.31
N ASP A 7 -13.46 14.17 11.85
CA ASP A 7 -12.96 15.31 11.07
C ASP A 7 -11.85 14.90 10.09
N TYR A 8 -11.23 13.73 10.33
CA TYR A 8 -10.25 13.15 9.40
C TYR A 8 -10.94 12.27 8.37
N PHE A 9 -10.86 12.65 7.10
CA PHE A 9 -11.50 11.88 6.03
C PHE A 9 -10.74 10.62 5.63
N MET A 10 -9.39 10.67 5.58
CA MET A 10 -8.59 9.54 5.07
C MET A 10 -7.16 9.47 5.64
N TYR A 11 -6.63 10.51 6.21
CA TYR A 11 -5.24 10.58 6.69
C TYR A 11 -5.21 11.26 8.05
N GLY A 12 -4.30 10.80 8.93
CA GLY A 12 -4.03 11.42 10.20
C GLY A 12 -4.93 10.94 11.36
N GLU A 13 -5.95 10.14 11.08
CA GLU A 13 -6.83 9.54 12.09
C GLU A 13 -6.09 8.59 13.02
N ASP A 14 -5.13 7.85 12.48
CA ASP A 14 -4.25 6.93 13.21
C ASP A 14 -3.24 7.67 14.08
N ILE A 15 -2.67 8.74 13.56
CA ILE A 15 -1.74 9.62 14.30
C ILE A 15 -2.49 10.33 15.42
N ASP A 16 -3.69 10.87 15.14
CA ASP A 16 -4.55 11.53 16.12
C ASP A 16 -4.93 10.60 17.26
N LEU A 17 -5.36 9.38 16.95
CA LEU A 17 -5.70 8.38 17.95
C LEU A 17 -4.48 8.01 18.80
N SER A 18 -3.34 7.75 18.18
CA SER A 18 -2.09 7.43 18.88
C SER A 18 -1.67 8.56 19.82
N TYR A 19 -1.77 9.81 19.39
CA TYR A 19 -1.47 10.99 20.19
C TYR A 19 -2.43 11.20 21.37
N LYS A 20 -3.73 10.98 21.14
CA LYS A 20 -4.75 11.03 22.22
C LYS A 20 -4.51 9.95 23.27
N LEU A 21 -4.12 8.74 22.86
CA LEU A 21 -3.78 7.65 23.78
C LEU A 21 -2.56 8.01 24.64
N GLU A 22 -1.51 8.55 24.01
CA GLU A 22 -0.30 8.99 24.73
C GLU A 22 -0.64 10.11 25.74
N LYS A 23 -1.41 11.10 25.35
CA LYS A 23 -1.89 12.15 26.26
C LYS A 23 -2.74 11.61 27.42
N ALA A 24 -3.46 10.52 27.22
CA ALA A 24 -4.22 9.84 28.25
C ALA A 24 -3.37 8.95 29.16
N GLY A 25 -2.03 8.96 29.01
CA GLY A 25 -1.09 8.16 29.81
C GLY A 25 -0.91 6.72 29.30
N CYS A 26 -1.48 6.37 28.15
CA CYS A 26 -1.24 5.08 27.50
C CYS A 26 0.10 5.08 26.76
N LYS A 27 0.63 3.89 26.51
CA LYS A 27 1.85 3.71 25.69
C LYS A 27 1.50 3.09 24.35
N ASN A 28 2.04 3.64 23.29
CA ASN A 28 1.97 3.06 21.95
C ASN A 28 3.09 2.03 21.78
N TYR A 29 2.77 0.85 21.26
CA TYR A 29 3.75 -0.21 21.00
C TYR A 29 3.74 -0.58 19.52
N TYR A 30 4.93 -0.80 18.99
CA TYR A 30 5.09 -1.36 17.65
C TYR A 30 5.27 -2.87 17.74
N LEU A 31 4.40 -3.63 17.05
CA LEU A 31 4.45 -5.08 16.98
C LEU A 31 5.17 -5.51 15.68
N GLY A 32 6.48 -5.70 15.78
CA GLY A 32 7.34 -5.94 14.60
C GLY A 32 7.31 -7.36 14.04
N ASN A 33 6.65 -8.30 14.72
CA ASN A 33 6.53 -9.71 14.28
C ASN A 33 5.28 -9.99 13.45
N VAL A 34 4.47 -8.96 13.15
CA VAL A 34 3.29 -9.08 12.29
C VAL A 34 3.59 -8.48 10.92
N THR A 35 3.30 -9.22 9.87
CA THR A 35 3.42 -8.75 8.49
C THR A 35 2.03 -8.46 7.92
N THR A 36 1.84 -7.25 7.40
CA THR A 36 0.59 -6.84 6.76
C THR A 36 0.84 -6.51 5.30
N LEU A 37 0.03 -7.07 4.40
CA LEU A 37 0.05 -6.70 3.00
C LEU A 37 -0.75 -5.41 2.79
N HIS A 38 -0.08 -4.38 2.29
CA HIS A 38 -0.71 -3.12 1.95
C HIS A 38 -0.61 -2.84 0.44
N TYR A 39 -1.74 -2.79 -0.24
CA TYR A 39 -1.81 -2.47 -1.68
C TYR A 39 -1.60 -0.98 -1.90
N LYS A 40 -0.33 -0.58 -1.96
CA LYS A 40 0.05 0.82 -2.09
C LYS A 40 -0.36 1.38 -3.45
N GLY A 41 -1.20 2.42 -3.45
CA GLY A 41 -1.56 3.17 -4.64
C GLY A 41 -2.85 2.74 -5.34
N GLU A 42 -3.53 1.67 -4.89
CA GLU A 42 -4.83 1.31 -5.46
C GLU A 42 -5.95 2.29 -5.09
N SER A 43 -5.84 2.90 -3.92
CA SER A 43 -6.85 3.87 -3.44
C SER A 43 -6.52 5.32 -3.72
N THR A 44 -5.30 5.66 -4.17
CA THR A 44 -4.90 7.07 -4.23
C THR A 44 -3.89 7.34 -5.34
N THR A 45 -4.35 7.92 -6.44
CA THR A 45 -3.44 8.63 -7.35
C THR A 45 -2.92 9.88 -6.63
N LYS A 46 -1.59 10.08 -6.62
CA LYS A 46 -0.95 11.27 -6.02
C LYS A 46 -1.26 12.51 -6.87
N ASN A 47 -2.53 12.92 -6.86
CA ASN A 47 -3.02 14.11 -7.54
C ASN A 47 -3.16 15.29 -6.55
N LYS A 48 -3.62 16.42 -7.06
CA LYS A 48 -3.87 17.63 -6.26
C LYS A 48 -4.83 17.35 -5.08
N ILE A 49 -5.82 16.50 -5.28
CA ILE A 49 -6.81 16.12 -4.24
C ILE A 49 -6.13 15.33 -3.11
N TYR A 50 -5.24 14.40 -3.45
CA TYR A 50 -4.43 13.68 -2.47
C TYR A 50 -3.63 14.64 -1.59
N LEU A 51 -2.91 15.58 -2.21
CA LEU A 51 -2.10 16.55 -1.47
C LEU A 51 -2.95 17.43 -0.55
N GLN A 52 -4.11 17.89 -1.04
CA GLN A 52 -5.04 18.68 -0.24
C GLN A 52 -5.57 17.91 0.98
N ARG A 53 -5.94 16.63 0.81
CA ARG A 53 -6.40 15.78 1.90
C ARG A 53 -5.31 15.49 2.91
N PHE A 54 -4.12 15.12 2.44
CA PHE A 54 -2.97 14.81 3.29
C PHE A 54 -2.54 16.02 4.14
N TYR A 55 -2.32 17.17 3.51
CA TYR A 55 -1.94 18.39 4.24
C TYR A 55 -3.11 18.99 5.03
N GLY A 56 -4.35 18.79 4.57
CA GLY A 56 -5.55 19.13 5.32
C GLY A 56 -5.62 18.40 6.65
N ALA A 57 -5.38 17.09 6.64
CA ALA A 57 -5.33 16.27 7.86
C ALA A 57 -4.25 16.76 8.84
N MET A 58 -3.05 17.08 8.34
CA MET A 58 -1.99 17.67 9.18
C MET A 58 -2.43 19.01 9.82
N THR A 59 -3.14 19.84 9.06
CA THR A 59 -3.66 21.11 9.57
C THR A 59 -4.71 20.89 10.66
N ILE A 60 -5.60 19.91 10.49
CA ILE A 60 -6.61 19.53 11.49
C ILE A 60 -5.90 19.05 12.76
N PHE A 61 -4.94 18.15 12.64
CA PHE A 61 -4.17 17.63 13.77
C PHE A 61 -3.49 18.77 14.57
N TYR A 62 -2.80 19.64 13.85
CA TYR A 62 -2.12 20.76 14.47
C TYR A 62 -3.09 21.68 15.24
N LYS A 63 -4.22 22.05 14.65
CA LYS A 63 -5.24 22.90 15.27
C LYS A 63 -5.89 22.28 16.50
N LYS A 64 -6.06 20.96 16.52
CA LYS A 64 -6.69 20.25 17.64
C LYS A 64 -5.77 20.06 18.83
N HIS A 65 -4.49 19.91 18.59
CA HIS A 65 -3.56 19.48 19.64
C HIS A 65 -2.56 20.54 20.07
N PHE A 66 -2.38 21.60 19.29
CA PHE A 66 -1.41 22.64 19.58
C PHE A 66 -2.05 24.04 19.59
N THR A 67 -1.48 24.93 20.39
CA THR A 67 -1.89 26.34 20.38
C THR A 67 -1.48 26.98 19.05
N THR A 68 -2.47 27.49 18.32
CA THR A 68 -2.23 28.10 17.01
C THR A 68 -1.73 29.52 17.16
N ASN A 69 -0.55 29.81 16.62
CA ASN A 69 -0.05 31.16 16.43
C ASN A 69 -0.28 31.58 14.97
N PHE A 70 -0.68 32.81 14.73
CA PHE A 70 -0.92 33.37 13.39
C PHE A 70 0.24 33.10 12.41
N LEU A 71 1.48 33.19 12.88
CA LEU A 71 2.68 32.94 12.09
C LEU A 71 2.78 31.48 11.63
N MET A 72 2.46 30.53 12.51
CA MET A 72 2.47 29.10 12.20
C MET A 72 1.36 28.73 11.22
N ASP A 73 0.14 29.24 11.42
CA ASP A 73 -0.98 29.05 10.50
C ASP A 73 -0.64 29.56 9.09
N SER A 74 0.00 30.73 9.01
CA SER A 74 0.43 31.31 7.75
C SER A 74 1.53 30.51 7.08
N ALA A 75 2.51 30.02 7.85
CA ALA A 75 3.58 29.18 7.35
C ALA A 75 3.06 27.83 6.79
N ILE A 76 2.12 27.18 7.50
CA ILE A 76 1.50 25.94 7.06
C ILE A 76 0.71 26.16 5.76
N LYS A 77 -0.12 27.21 5.70
CA LYS A 77 -0.89 27.57 4.50
C LYS A 77 0.03 27.87 3.31
N CYS A 78 1.11 28.61 3.53
CA CYS A 78 2.11 28.92 2.51
C CYS A 78 2.80 27.63 2.01
N MET A 79 3.21 26.74 2.91
CA MET A 79 3.83 25.47 2.56
C MET A 79 2.88 24.57 1.75
N VAL A 80 1.62 24.48 2.16
CA VAL A 80 0.59 23.72 1.43
C VAL A 80 0.38 24.31 0.04
N TRP A 81 0.26 25.63 -0.06
CA TRP A 81 0.09 26.35 -1.33
C TRP A 81 1.30 26.13 -2.26
N LEU A 82 2.53 26.27 -1.76
CA LEU A 82 3.75 26.01 -2.50
C LEU A 82 3.80 24.56 -3.02
N LYS A 83 3.54 23.59 -2.17
CA LYS A 83 3.53 22.17 -2.55
C LYS A 83 2.45 21.85 -3.58
N THR A 84 1.26 22.42 -3.45
CA THR A 84 0.15 22.14 -4.38
C THR A 84 0.33 22.83 -5.74
N ASN A 85 0.99 24.00 -5.79
CA ASN A 85 1.15 24.74 -7.04
C ASN A 85 2.49 24.51 -7.73
N LEU A 86 3.61 24.36 -6.98
CA LEU A 86 4.92 24.16 -7.58
C LEU A 86 5.23 22.69 -7.91
N PHE A 87 4.72 21.74 -7.13
CA PHE A 87 4.99 20.31 -7.31
C PHE A 87 3.85 19.52 -7.96
N SER A 88 2.79 20.20 -8.39
CA SER A 88 1.68 19.58 -9.14
C SER A 88 2.10 19.07 -10.53
N HIS A 89 3.33 19.35 -10.97
CA HIS A 89 3.88 18.96 -12.28
C HIS A 89 4.77 17.70 -12.22
N SER A 90 4.87 17.03 -11.08
CA SER A 90 5.53 15.73 -11.06
C SER A 90 4.63 14.73 -11.80
N GLY A 91 5.01 14.51 -13.05
CA GLY A 91 4.28 13.68 -14.00
C GLY A 91 3.89 12.35 -13.39
N ASN A 92 2.75 11.86 -13.82
CA ASN A 92 2.33 10.48 -13.69
C ASN A 92 3.50 9.57 -14.13
N HIS A 93 4.39 9.23 -13.19
CA HIS A 93 5.18 8.04 -13.33
C HIS A 93 4.19 6.87 -13.20
N ARG A 94 3.44 6.63 -14.29
CA ARG A 94 2.94 5.28 -14.51
C ARG A 94 4.20 4.42 -14.48
N PRO A 95 4.34 3.48 -13.53
CA PRO A 95 5.41 2.52 -13.63
C PRO A 95 5.35 2.02 -15.07
N LYS A 96 6.47 2.08 -15.81
CA LYS A 96 6.56 1.45 -17.12
C LYS A 96 6.02 0.05 -16.89
N THR A 97 4.89 -0.26 -17.50
CA THR A 97 4.31 -1.61 -17.44
C THR A 97 5.34 -2.46 -18.16
N ASN A 98 6.30 -3.00 -17.42
CA ASN A 98 7.20 -3.99 -17.96
C ASN A 98 6.29 -5.09 -18.47
N GLN A 99 6.40 -5.41 -19.77
CA GLN A 99 5.55 -6.43 -20.36
C GLN A 99 5.78 -7.73 -19.58
N ILE A 100 4.72 -8.22 -18.96
CA ILE A 100 4.74 -9.51 -18.27
C ILE A 100 4.99 -10.58 -19.35
N LYS A 101 6.06 -11.35 -19.18
CA LYS A 101 6.49 -12.33 -20.18
C LYS A 101 5.94 -13.73 -19.91
N ALA A 102 5.68 -14.05 -18.65
CA ALA A 102 5.21 -15.35 -18.21
C ALA A 102 4.36 -15.21 -16.96
N GLY A 103 3.50 -16.18 -16.71
CA GLY A 103 2.73 -16.27 -15.49
C GLY A 103 2.84 -17.64 -14.84
N TYR A 104 2.83 -17.68 -13.53
CA TYR A 104 2.82 -18.90 -12.73
C TYR A 104 1.66 -18.87 -11.74
N ILE A 105 0.99 -20.00 -11.59
CA ILE A 105 -0.03 -20.18 -10.56
C ILE A 105 0.35 -21.33 -9.64
N MET A 106 0.29 -21.07 -8.34
CA MET A 106 0.54 -22.05 -7.29
C MET A 106 -0.81 -22.51 -6.72
N THR A 107 -1.31 -23.62 -7.27
CA THR A 107 -2.56 -24.25 -6.84
C THR A 107 -2.54 -25.75 -7.16
N GLU A 108 -3.27 -26.53 -6.40
CA GLU A 108 -3.58 -27.95 -6.72
C GLU A 108 -4.94 -28.11 -7.40
N ASP A 109 -5.73 -27.04 -7.48
CA ASP A 109 -7.05 -27.04 -8.10
C ASP A 109 -6.95 -26.78 -9.61
N LEU A 110 -7.09 -27.82 -10.42
CA LEU A 110 -7.07 -27.76 -11.88
C LEU A 110 -8.26 -26.95 -12.45
N ALA A 111 -9.41 -26.98 -11.78
CA ALA A 111 -10.57 -26.20 -12.22
C ALA A 111 -10.33 -24.70 -12.02
N LEU A 112 -9.69 -24.33 -10.90
CA LEU A 112 -9.26 -22.95 -10.64
C LEU A 112 -8.22 -22.51 -11.67
N PHE A 113 -7.22 -23.35 -11.95
CA PHE A 113 -6.22 -23.08 -13.00
C PHE A 113 -6.87 -22.77 -14.34
N SER A 114 -7.81 -23.60 -14.78
CA SER A 114 -8.50 -23.43 -16.06
C SER A 114 -9.29 -22.10 -16.10
N LYS A 115 -10.02 -21.78 -15.02
CA LYS A 115 -10.81 -20.54 -14.91
C LYS A 115 -9.92 -19.30 -14.97
N ILE A 116 -8.81 -19.29 -14.23
CA ILE A 116 -7.89 -18.14 -14.18
C ILE A 116 -7.16 -17.99 -15.51
N SER A 117 -6.71 -19.10 -16.13
CA SER A 117 -6.04 -19.07 -17.42
C SER A 117 -6.94 -18.55 -18.55
N ALA A 118 -8.25 -18.72 -18.45
CA ALA A 118 -9.21 -18.20 -19.42
C ALA A 118 -9.43 -16.67 -19.35
N VAL A 119 -9.07 -16.04 -18.22
CA VAL A 119 -9.31 -14.61 -17.97
C VAL A 119 -8.05 -13.77 -18.10
N ILE A 120 -6.88 -14.39 -17.97
CA ILE A 120 -5.60 -13.69 -17.99
C ILE A 120 -4.96 -13.81 -19.37
N ASP A 121 -4.60 -12.67 -19.98
CA ASP A 121 -3.97 -12.59 -21.31
C ASP A 121 -2.52 -13.07 -21.35
N VAL A 122 -1.96 -13.50 -20.23
CA VAL A 122 -0.58 -13.98 -20.11
C VAL A 122 -0.59 -15.50 -20.00
N PRO A 123 0.27 -16.21 -20.75
CA PRO A 123 0.40 -17.67 -20.62
C PRO A 123 0.72 -18.06 -19.18
N LEU A 124 -0.18 -18.79 -18.53
CA LEU A 124 -0.01 -19.29 -17.17
C LEU A 124 0.51 -20.74 -17.19
N LYS A 125 1.42 -21.04 -16.25
CA LYS A 125 1.89 -22.39 -15.97
C LYS A 125 1.59 -22.73 -14.51
N ALA A 126 0.99 -23.88 -14.27
CA ALA A 126 0.88 -24.41 -12.92
C ALA A 126 2.26 -24.83 -12.41
N THR A 127 2.58 -24.49 -11.17
CA THR A 127 3.87 -24.79 -10.57
C THR A 127 3.74 -24.99 -9.06
N SER A 128 4.76 -25.63 -8.49
CA SER A 128 4.89 -25.80 -7.05
C SER A 128 5.76 -24.72 -6.41
N LYS A 129 5.84 -24.74 -5.08
CA LYS A 129 6.68 -23.82 -4.28
C LYS A 129 8.17 -23.89 -4.62
N SER A 130 8.63 -25.01 -5.24
CA SER A 130 10.05 -25.22 -5.58
C SER A 130 10.58 -24.25 -6.65
N ILE A 131 9.71 -23.62 -7.44
CA ILE A 131 10.12 -22.65 -8.47
C ILE A 131 10.91 -21.46 -7.91
N PHE A 132 10.76 -21.17 -6.61
CA PHE A 132 11.44 -20.04 -5.95
C PHE A 132 12.84 -20.39 -5.43
N GLN A 133 13.26 -21.66 -5.51
CA GLN A 133 14.54 -22.12 -4.97
C GLN A 133 15.71 -21.88 -5.95
N ASP A 134 15.47 -21.97 -7.24
CA ASP A 134 16.55 -22.07 -8.23
C ASP A 134 16.65 -20.88 -9.20
N THR A 135 15.67 -20.00 -9.29
CA THR A 135 15.65 -18.93 -10.29
C THR A 135 15.08 -17.61 -9.76
N LEU A 136 15.80 -16.53 -10.09
CA LEU A 136 15.28 -15.17 -9.91
C LEU A 136 14.33 -14.84 -11.08
N HIS A 137 13.05 -14.74 -10.77
CA HIS A 137 12.03 -14.35 -11.74
C HIS A 137 11.89 -12.84 -11.80
N SER A 138 11.84 -12.28 -13.00
CA SER A 138 11.60 -10.87 -13.24
C SER A 138 10.50 -10.66 -14.29
N ASN A 139 9.73 -9.58 -14.15
CA ASN A 139 8.62 -9.25 -15.05
C ASN A 139 7.64 -10.42 -15.25
N THR A 140 7.33 -11.09 -14.16
CA THR A 140 6.52 -12.32 -14.13
C THR A 140 5.25 -12.08 -13.30
N LEU A 141 4.14 -12.67 -13.73
CA LEU A 141 2.90 -12.69 -12.95
C LEU A 141 2.90 -13.95 -12.06
N PHE A 142 2.71 -13.76 -10.77
CA PHE A 142 2.49 -14.84 -9.82
C PHE A 142 1.06 -14.78 -9.27
N VAL A 143 0.37 -15.89 -9.35
CA VAL A 143 -0.96 -16.08 -8.76
C VAL A 143 -0.85 -17.10 -7.63
N PHE A 144 -1.13 -16.67 -6.42
CA PHE A 144 -1.08 -17.50 -5.23
C PHE A 144 -2.49 -17.93 -4.83
N ASP A 145 -2.69 -19.21 -4.62
CA ASP A 145 -3.89 -19.75 -4.01
C ASP A 145 -3.67 -19.92 -2.51
N ALA A 146 -4.44 -19.20 -1.69
CA ALA A 146 -4.32 -19.24 -0.25
C ALA A 146 -4.81 -20.58 0.35
N ALA A 147 -5.53 -21.39 -0.42
CA ALA A 147 -5.83 -22.77 -0.05
C ALA A 147 -4.61 -23.70 -0.15
N TYR A 148 -3.65 -23.37 -1.05
CA TYR A 148 -2.44 -24.14 -1.28
C TYR A 148 -1.23 -23.61 -0.50
N MET A 149 -1.13 -22.30 -0.32
CA MET A 149 -0.03 -21.63 0.38
C MET A 149 -0.55 -20.76 1.53
N SER A 150 0.06 -20.84 2.70
CA SER A 150 -0.25 -19.92 3.78
C SER A 150 0.15 -18.48 3.43
N TYR A 151 -0.54 -17.50 4.00
CA TYR A 151 -0.21 -16.08 3.81
C TYR A 151 1.23 -15.75 4.19
N ASP A 152 1.78 -16.36 5.22
CA ASP A 152 3.18 -16.20 5.63
C ASP A 152 4.15 -16.64 4.52
N GLN A 153 3.90 -17.79 3.90
CA GLN A 153 4.67 -18.27 2.75
C GLN A 153 4.55 -17.33 1.56
N ILE A 154 3.33 -16.88 1.24
CA ILE A 154 3.07 -15.94 0.15
C ILE A 154 3.84 -14.64 0.36
N PHE A 155 3.77 -14.04 1.56
CA PHE A 155 4.45 -12.78 1.85
C PHE A 155 5.97 -12.92 1.85
N THR A 156 6.49 -14.06 2.29
CA THR A 156 7.93 -14.34 2.21
C THR A 156 8.40 -14.34 0.76
N VAL A 157 7.68 -15.03 -0.13
CA VAL A 157 8.01 -15.06 -1.57
C VAL A 157 7.86 -13.67 -2.21
N MET A 158 6.79 -12.94 -1.90
CA MET A 158 6.59 -11.59 -2.42
C MET A 158 7.75 -10.66 -2.00
N LYS A 159 8.24 -10.79 -0.76
CA LYS A 159 9.38 -10.02 -0.26
C LYS A 159 10.68 -10.37 -0.98
N GLN A 160 10.94 -11.65 -1.25
CA GLN A 160 12.11 -12.11 -1.99
C GLN A 160 12.14 -11.60 -3.43
N LEU A 161 10.97 -11.52 -4.08
CA LEU A 161 10.82 -11.13 -5.48
C LEU A 161 10.50 -9.63 -5.66
N GLN A 162 10.57 -8.84 -4.59
CA GLN A 162 10.31 -7.42 -4.63
C GLN A 162 11.37 -6.67 -5.47
N GLY A 163 10.93 -5.66 -6.24
CA GLY A 163 11.84 -4.82 -7.03
C GLY A 163 12.24 -5.40 -8.40
N LEU A 164 11.85 -6.65 -8.71
CA LEU A 164 12.17 -7.31 -9.97
C LEU A 164 11.11 -7.13 -11.08
N GLY A 165 10.18 -6.19 -10.90
CA GLY A 165 9.10 -5.95 -11.86
C GLY A 165 8.03 -7.03 -11.89
N ASN A 166 7.96 -7.89 -10.88
CA ASN A 166 6.97 -8.94 -10.76
C ASN A 166 5.61 -8.39 -10.32
N HIS A 167 4.57 -9.06 -10.77
CA HIS A 167 3.19 -8.78 -10.41
C HIS A 167 2.62 -9.93 -9.58
N PHE A 168 1.88 -9.61 -8.53
CA PHE A 168 1.33 -10.61 -7.62
C PHE A 168 -0.18 -10.51 -7.56
N ARG A 169 -0.84 -11.65 -7.53
CA ARG A 169 -2.27 -11.80 -7.26
C ARG A 169 -2.46 -12.89 -6.22
N ILE A 170 -3.40 -12.70 -5.31
CA ILE A 170 -3.74 -13.68 -4.28
C ILE A 170 -5.22 -14.00 -4.45
N ARG A 171 -5.51 -15.28 -4.55
CA ARG A 171 -6.86 -15.82 -4.41
C ARG A 171 -7.00 -16.23 -2.95
N PRO A 172 -7.91 -15.57 -2.18
CA PRO A 172 -8.16 -15.89 -0.78
C PRO A 172 -8.90 -17.22 -0.61
#